data_60a45dfa067da655febb97b3058a5b0b
#
_entry.id   60a45dfa067da655febb97b3058a5b0b
#
_cell.length_a   1.000
_cell.length_b   1.000
_cell.length_c   1.000
_cell.angle_alpha   90.00
_cell.angle_beta   90.00
_cell.angle_gamma   90.00
#
_symmetry.space_group_name_H-M   'P 1'
#
loop_
_entity.id
_entity.type
_entity.pdbx_description
1 polymer ?
#
loop_
_entity_poly.entity_id
_entity_poly.type
_entity_poly.pdbx_seq_one_letter_code
_entity_poly.pdbx_strand_id
1 'polypeptide(L)'
;MDKTGIAVWDPVVIPQKRCAMWRFPLRSIWVERIETEWHVLSLPEARDRGDASYRIVARSQKPPSSEWRHYLHRDSGTMQPSPVLPDKPVVMRPDRALTLLPGQSTIFFLELPVWFRLSTSGYHAARVFEEPLSVLTRTWFGDPVTGELCWGLATRLHHSVESVEPAADRAVCPLMIENDSDTDLEFQKICLHVENLSIFRGKRLLWTNSLHAVFKGPDQATQMEIVHAPPGFEDDMVPVSNARMPSTGWNIRRTFGMLKYFTDF
;
A
#
# COMPACT_ATOMS: atom_id res chain seq x y z
N MET A 1 -11.67 0.73 -22.63
CA MET A 1 -11.76 0.23 -21.23
C MET A 1 -10.37 0.27 -20.67
N ASP A 2 -10.19 1.00 -19.57
CA ASP A 2 -8.90 1.09 -18.89
C ASP A 2 -8.56 -0.28 -18.28
N LYS A 3 -7.58 -0.96 -18.89
CA LYS A 3 -7.12 -2.28 -18.44
C LYS A 3 -6.27 -2.22 -17.16
N THR A 4 -5.90 -1.03 -16.69
CA THR A 4 -5.05 -0.87 -15.50
C THR A 4 -5.84 -0.86 -14.20
N GLY A 5 -7.15 -0.70 -14.25
CA GLY A 5 -8.03 -0.60 -13.06
C GLY A 5 -7.80 0.66 -12.21
N ILE A 6 -6.89 1.55 -12.60
CA ILE A 6 -6.50 2.74 -11.83
C ILE A 6 -7.62 3.78 -11.74
N ALA A 7 -8.54 3.80 -12.72
CA ALA A 7 -9.71 4.70 -12.71
C ALA A 7 -10.65 4.50 -11.50
N VAL A 8 -10.54 3.41 -10.75
CA VAL A 8 -11.32 3.22 -9.50
C VAL A 8 -10.96 4.24 -8.41
N TRP A 9 -9.84 4.94 -8.56
CA TRP A 9 -9.36 5.97 -7.64
C TRP A 9 -9.78 7.40 -8.01
N ASP A 10 -10.56 7.56 -9.07
CA ASP A 10 -11.07 8.89 -9.47
C ASP A 10 -12.20 9.35 -8.53
N PRO A 11 -12.35 10.68 -8.33
CA PRO A 11 -13.46 11.24 -7.56
C PRO A 11 -14.82 10.84 -8.14
N VAL A 12 -15.78 10.57 -7.27
CA VAL A 12 -17.08 10.03 -7.65
C VAL A 12 -18.21 10.85 -7.06
N VAL A 13 -19.14 11.27 -7.90
CA VAL A 13 -20.42 11.82 -7.48
C VAL A 13 -21.43 10.69 -7.30
N ILE A 14 -21.94 10.50 -6.07
CA ILE A 14 -22.95 9.50 -5.77
C ILE A 14 -24.31 10.22 -5.66
N PRO A 15 -25.25 10.00 -6.63
CA PRO A 15 -26.56 10.60 -6.57
C PRO A 15 -27.37 10.09 -5.38
N GLN A 16 -28.32 10.89 -4.89
CA GLN A 16 -29.27 10.47 -3.86
C GLN A 16 -30.00 9.18 -4.27
N LYS A 17 -30.19 8.29 -3.30
CA LYS A 17 -30.87 7.01 -3.49
C LYS A 17 -30.22 6.06 -4.52
N ARG A 18 -28.90 6.23 -4.75
CA ARG A 18 -28.07 5.36 -5.58
C ARG A 18 -26.93 4.80 -4.73
N CYS A 19 -26.36 3.69 -5.19
CA CYS A 19 -25.19 3.08 -4.59
C CYS A 19 -24.01 3.14 -5.54
N ALA A 20 -22.84 3.46 -5.01
CA ALA A 20 -21.56 3.19 -5.66
C ALA A 20 -21.02 1.85 -5.20
N MET A 21 -20.45 1.08 -6.09
CA MET A 21 -19.80 -0.18 -5.79
C MET A 21 -18.39 -0.19 -6.39
N TRP A 22 -17.39 -0.34 -5.53
CA TRP A 22 -16.02 -0.68 -5.90
C TRP A 22 -15.81 -2.16 -5.68
N ARG A 23 -15.21 -2.83 -6.64
CA ARG A 23 -14.87 -4.24 -6.56
C ARG A 23 -13.38 -4.42 -6.78
N PHE A 24 -12.75 -5.11 -5.85
CA PHE A 24 -11.34 -5.53 -5.88
C PHE A 24 -11.28 -7.07 -5.78
N PRO A 25 -10.13 -7.69 -6.07
CA PRO A 25 -10.01 -9.16 -6.07
C PRO A 25 -10.50 -9.88 -4.82
N LEU A 26 -10.33 -9.26 -3.65
CA LEU A 26 -10.69 -9.89 -2.36
C LEU A 26 -11.81 -9.14 -1.62
N ARG A 27 -12.33 -8.03 -2.18
CA ARG A 27 -13.25 -7.16 -1.45
C ARG A 27 -14.14 -6.34 -2.35
N SER A 28 -15.40 -6.19 -1.98
CA SER A 28 -16.28 -5.16 -2.55
C SER A 28 -16.68 -4.14 -1.49
N ILE A 29 -16.71 -2.88 -1.90
CA ILE A 29 -17.06 -1.74 -1.04
C ILE A 29 -18.26 -1.05 -1.66
N TRP A 30 -19.32 -0.98 -0.88
CA TRP A 30 -20.58 -0.40 -1.25
C TRP A 30 -20.81 0.89 -0.48
N VAL A 31 -21.21 1.94 -1.18
CA VAL A 31 -21.50 3.25 -0.57
C VAL A 31 -22.85 3.73 -1.06
N GLU A 32 -23.75 3.99 -0.15
CA GLU A 32 -25.08 4.56 -0.43
C GLU A 32 -25.17 5.97 0.14
N ARG A 33 -25.78 6.88 -0.60
CA ARG A 33 -26.12 8.23 -0.12
C ARG A 33 -27.60 8.33 0.20
N ILE A 34 -27.90 8.68 1.47
CA ILE A 34 -29.25 8.91 1.95
C ILE A 34 -29.28 10.25 2.67
N GLU A 35 -29.95 11.25 2.07
CA GLU A 35 -30.11 12.58 2.64
C GLU A 35 -28.78 13.16 3.21
N THR A 36 -28.60 13.11 4.53
CA THR A 36 -27.43 13.61 5.26
C THR A 36 -26.51 12.49 5.75
N GLU A 37 -26.72 11.27 5.26
CA GLU A 37 -25.95 10.11 5.70
C GLU A 37 -25.24 9.41 4.54
N TRP A 38 -24.06 8.90 4.83
CA TRP A 38 -23.34 7.93 4.02
C TRP A 38 -23.40 6.56 4.69
N HIS A 39 -23.92 5.59 3.99
CA HIS A 39 -23.91 4.20 4.43
C HIS A 39 -22.83 3.45 3.67
N VAL A 40 -21.91 2.81 4.38
CA VAL A 40 -20.79 2.06 3.82
C VAL A 40 -20.85 0.61 4.28
N LEU A 41 -20.69 -0.30 3.34
CA LEU A 41 -20.60 -1.74 3.58
C LEU A 41 -19.37 -2.29 2.86
N SER A 42 -18.58 -3.09 3.55
CA SER A 42 -17.47 -3.83 2.97
C SER A 42 -17.75 -5.33 3.09
N LEU A 43 -17.63 -6.03 1.98
CA LEU A 43 -17.85 -7.47 1.91
C LEU A 43 -16.61 -8.18 1.36
N PRO A 44 -16.25 -9.34 1.93
CA PRO A 44 -15.23 -10.19 1.32
C PRO A 44 -15.75 -10.70 -0.04
N GLU A 45 -14.84 -10.79 -1.00
CA GLU A 45 -15.07 -11.42 -2.30
C GLU A 45 -14.31 -12.74 -2.35
N ALA A 46 -14.90 -13.73 -3.05
CA ALA A 46 -14.14 -14.91 -3.41
C ALA A 46 -12.96 -14.50 -4.32
N ARG A 47 -11.81 -15.16 -4.17
CA ARG A 47 -10.62 -14.91 -4.98
C ARG A 47 -10.96 -15.04 -6.46
N ASP A 48 -11.37 -13.96 -7.08
CA ASP A 48 -11.44 -13.82 -8.52
C ASP A 48 -10.30 -12.90 -8.94
N ARG A 49 -9.50 -13.33 -9.90
CA ARG A 49 -8.41 -12.53 -10.50
C ARG A 49 -8.95 -11.42 -11.42
N GLY A 50 -10.16 -10.95 -11.15
CA GLY A 50 -10.76 -9.87 -11.92
C GLY A 50 -10.08 -8.53 -11.66
N ASP A 51 -10.05 -7.70 -12.69
CA ASP A 51 -9.60 -6.31 -12.59
C ASP A 51 -10.48 -5.53 -11.60
N ALA A 52 -9.88 -4.59 -10.88
CA ALA A 52 -10.64 -3.67 -10.05
C ALA A 52 -11.62 -2.87 -10.92
N SER A 53 -12.82 -2.66 -10.40
CA SER A 53 -13.88 -1.97 -11.12
C SER A 53 -14.72 -1.08 -10.21
N TYR A 54 -15.33 -0.08 -10.82
CA TYR A 54 -16.23 0.85 -10.15
C TYR A 54 -17.51 1.03 -10.99
N ARG A 55 -18.65 1.14 -10.32
CA ARG A 55 -19.95 1.45 -10.98
C ARG A 55 -20.97 2.06 -10.03
N ILE A 56 -21.85 2.88 -10.55
CA ILE A 56 -23.08 3.34 -9.87
C ILE A 56 -24.22 2.37 -10.21
N VAL A 57 -24.88 1.88 -9.20
CA VAL A 57 -25.97 0.90 -9.30
C VAL A 57 -27.26 1.43 -8.69
N ALA A 58 -28.37 0.78 -9.01
CA ALA A 58 -29.66 1.07 -8.37
C ALA A 58 -29.65 0.63 -6.90
N ARG A 59 -30.37 1.36 -6.04
CA ARG A 59 -30.48 0.99 -4.61
C ARG A 59 -31.03 -0.41 -4.39
N SER A 60 -31.90 -0.91 -5.27
CA SER A 60 -32.45 -2.26 -5.22
C SER A 60 -31.39 -3.36 -5.37
N GLN A 61 -30.19 -3.02 -5.87
CA GLN A 61 -29.07 -3.96 -6.05
C GLN A 61 -28.14 -4.02 -4.85
N LYS A 62 -28.38 -3.22 -3.81
CA LYS A 62 -27.55 -3.22 -2.62
C LYS A 62 -27.67 -4.55 -1.86
N PRO A 63 -26.55 -5.10 -1.34
CA PRO A 63 -26.59 -6.34 -0.57
C PRO A 63 -27.45 -6.17 0.69
N PRO A 64 -28.30 -7.16 1.02
CA PRO A 64 -28.93 -7.21 2.33
C PRO A 64 -27.86 -7.54 3.38
N SER A 65 -27.65 -6.63 4.33
CA SER A 65 -26.70 -6.83 5.42
C SER A 65 -27.09 -5.95 6.61
N SER A 66 -26.80 -6.41 7.82
CA SER A 66 -26.87 -5.62 9.05
C SER A 66 -25.57 -4.87 9.35
N GLU A 67 -24.52 -5.08 8.56
CA GLU A 67 -23.17 -4.54 8.81
C GLU A 67 -22.91 -3.18 8.14
N TRP A 68 -23.95 -2.54 7.61
CA TRP A 68 -23.84 -1.19 7.09
C TRP A 68 -23.43 -0.23 8.18
N ARG A 69 -22.31 0.51 7.96
CA ARG A 69 -21.85 1.57 8.84
C ARG A 69 -22.42 2.90 8.37
N HIS A 70 -22.94 3.71 9.29
CA HIS A 70 -23.63 4.96 9.02
C HIS A 70 -22.75 6.14 9.44
N TYR A 71 -22.59 7.11 8.55
CA TYR A 71 -21.77 8.30 8.78
C TYR A 71 -22.61 9.55 8.47
N LEU A 72 -22.77 10.41 9.46
CA LEU A 72 -23.44 11.70 9.29
C LEU A 72 -22.49 12.67 8.59
N HIS A 73 -22.96 13.28 7.52
CA HIS A 73 -22.18 14.29 6.79
C HIS A 73 -23.07 15.31 6.10
N ARG A 74 -22.73 16.60 6.25
CA ARG A 74 -23.55 17.72 5.73
C ARG A 74 -23.24 18.13 4.31
N ASP A 75 -22.17 17.62 3.69
CA ASP A 75 -21.64 18.16 2.44
C ASP A 75 -21.96 17.35 1.19
N SER A 76 -21.28 17.71 0.10
CA SER A 76 -21.47 17.32 -1.29
C SER A 76 -21.64 15.81 -1.50
N GLY A 77 -22.32 15.45 -2.56
CA GLY A 77 -22.44 14.08 -3.04
C GLY A 77 -21.17 13.49 -3.64
N THR A 78 -20.02 14.17 -3.50
CA THR A 78 -18.76 13.73 -4.08
C THR A 78 -17.91 13.01 -3.04
N MET A 79 -17.48 11.83 -3.38
CA MET A 79 -16.55 11.01 -2.61
C MET A 79 -15.20 10.90 -3.31
N GLN A 80 -14.14 10.92 -2.54
CA GLN A 80 -12.77 10.73 -3.00
C GLN A 80 -12.25 9.38 -2.49
N PRO A 81 -12.26 8.32 -3.33
CA PRO A 81 -11.50 7.13 -3.03
C PRO A 81 -10.00 7.41 -3.18
N SER A 82 -9.19 6.85 -2.31
CA SER A 82 -7.74 7.01 -2.37
C SER A 82 -7.05 5.72 -1.94
N PRO A 83 -6.03 5.26 -2.68
CA PRO A 83 -5.16 4.20 -2.21
C PRO A 83 -4.28 4.77 -1.09
N VAL A 84 -4.14 4.05 0.01
CA VAL A 84 -3.23 4.42 1.10
C VAL A 84 -2.43 3.20 1.54
N LEU A 85 -1.20 3.41 2.01
CA LEU A 85 -0.39 2.31 2.52
C LEU A 85 -0.87 1.84 3.90
N PRO A 86 -0.47 0.64 4.35
CA PRO A 86 -0.77 0.12 5.68
C PRO A 86 -0.40 1.09 6.82
N ASP A 87 -1.02 0.90 7.97
CA ASP A 87 -0.84 1.72 9.16
C ASP A 87 0.37 1.31 10.02
N LYS A 88 1.05 0.24 9.65
CA LYS A 88 2.22 -0.33 10.32
C LYS A 88 3.24 -0.77 9.31
N PRO A 89 4.50 -0.96 9.72
CA PRO A 89 5.53 -1.53 8.87
C PRO A 89 5.10 -2.86 8.25
N VAL A 90 5.62 -3.15 7.08
CA VAL A 90 5.37 -4.40 6.35
C VAL A 90 6.65 -5.23 6.32
N VAL A 91 6.58 -6.44 6.85
CA VAL A 91 7.65 -7.43 6.72
C VAL A 91 7.40 -8.25 5.47
N MET A 92 8.30 -8.12 4.53
CA MET A 92 8.27 -8.83 3.26
C MET A 92 9.23 -10.00 3.30
N ARG A 93 8.80 -11.13 2.75
CA ARG A 93 9.62 -12.32 2.62
C ARG A 93 9.75 -12.65 1.14
N PRO A 94 10.96 -12.51 0.57
CA PRO A 94 11.24 -13.00 -0.78
C PRO A 94 10.96 -14.50 -0.90
N ASP A 95 10.60 -14.95 -2.10
CA ASP A 95 10.37 -16.38 -2.37
C ASP A 95 11.63 -17.24 -2.14
N ARG A 96 12.80 -16.62 -2.17
CA ARG A 96 14.10 -17.25 -1.90
C ARG A 96 15.02 -16.26 -1.18
N ALA A 97 15.94 -16.78 -0.40
CA ALA A 97 17.04 -15.98 0.15
C ALA A 97 17.87 -15.36 -0.98
N LEU A 98 18.28 -14.12 -0.77
CA LEU A 98 19.11 -13.37 -1.71
C LEU A 98 20.42 -13.00 -1.03
N THR A 99 21.51 -13.08 -1.80
CA THR A 99 22.84 -12.67 -1.37
C THR A 99 23.34 -11.56 -2.28
N LEU A 100 23.74 -10.45 -1.67
CA LEU A 100 24.39 -9.33 -2.35
C LEU A 100 25.84 -9.23 -1.90
N LEU A 101 26.76 -9.42 -2.86
CA LEU A 101 28.20 -9.42 -2.57
C LEU A 101 28.70 -8.03 -2.18
N PRO A 102 29.87 -7.93 -1.50
CA PRO A 102 30.51 -6.68 -1.15
C PRO A 102 30.66 -5.73 -2.36
N GLY A 103 30.39 -4.45 -2.13
CA GLY A 103 30.49 -3.41 -3.17
C GLY A 103 29.46 -3.50 -4.29
N GLN A 104 28.47 -4.38 -4.19
CA GLN A 104 27.41 -4.50 -5.19
C GLN A 104 26.15 -3.75 -4.79
N SER A 105 25.42 -3.29 -5.80
CA SER A 105 24.10 -2.70 -5.64
C SER A 105 23.09 -3.33 -6.59
N THR A 106 21.81 -3.32 -6.20
CA THR A 106 20.72 -3.81 -7.03
C THR A 106 19.44 -3.03 -6.72
N ILE A 107 18.52 -2.99 -7.67
CA ILE A 107 17.19 -2.45 -7.48
C ILE A 107 16.15 -3.55 -7.57
N PHE A 108 15.20 -3.51 -6.67
CA PHE A 108 14.01 -4.35 -6.65
C PHE A 108 12.75 -3.50 -6.75
N PHE A 109 11.73 -4.04 -7.40
CA PHE A 109 10.39 -3.47 -7.42
C PHE A 109 9.47 -4.34 -6.58
N LEU A 110 9.01 -3.80 -5.46
CA LEU A 110 8.25 -4.50 -4.44
C LEU A 110 6.78 -4.15 -4.56
N GLU A 111 5.91 -5.15 -4.63
CA GLU A 111 4.46 -4.92 -4.63
C GLU A 111 3.96 -4.78 -3.19
N LEU A 112 3.56 -3.58 -2.79
CA LEU A 112 3.00 -3.27 -1.48
C LEU A 112 1.47 -3.27 -1.53
N PRO A 113 0.78 -3.88 -0.56
CA PRO A 113 -0.67 -3.85 -0.49
C PRO A 113 -1.16 -2.42 -0.20
N VAL A 114 -2.25 -2.02 -0.82
CA VAL A 114 -2.91 -0.76 -0.48
C VAL A 114 -4.22 -1.00 0.26
N TRP A 115 -4.60 -0.01 1.05
CA TRP A 115 -5.89 0.07 1.70
C TRP A 115 -6.79 1.02 0.93
N PHE A 116 -8.06 0.76 0.95
CA PHE A 116 -9.07 1.67 0.40
C PHE A 116 -9.43 2.70 1.46
N ARG A 117 -9.21 3.97 1.16
CA ARG A 117 -9.69 5.09 1.96
C ARG A 117 -10.76 5.81 1.18
N LEU A 118 -11.86 6.13 1.84
CA LEU A 118 -12.92 6.96 1.32
C LEU A 118 -13.03 8.23 2.14
N SER A 119 -12.95 9.36 1.48
CA SER A 119 -13.09 10.67 2.10
C SER A 119 -14.17 11.47 1.38
N THR A 120 -14.78 12.42 2.07
CA THR A 120 -15.59 13.43 1.42
C THR A 120 -14.70 14.46 0.76
N SER A 121 -15.19 15.14 -0.25
CA SER A 121 -14.51 16.29 -0.87
C SER A 121 -15.09 17.61 -0.37
N GLY A 122 -14.31 18.69 -0.40
CA GLY A 122 -14.74 20.04 -0.03
C GLY A 122 -14.00 20.62 1.16
N TYR A 123 -14.45 21.78 1.65
CA TYR A 123 -13.77 22.54 2.71
C TYR A 123 -13.62 21.78 4.04
N HIS A 124 -14.55 20.88 4.34
CA HIS A 124 -14.52 19.99 5.52
C HIS A 124 -14.28 18.53 5.11
N ALA A 125 -13.31 18.31 4.20
CA ALA A 125 -12.97 16.96 3.80
C ALA A 125 -12.65 16.06 5.02
N ALA A 126 -13.39 14.97 5.16
CA ALA A 126 -13.25 14.06 6.28
C ALA A 126 -13.08 12.62 5.79
N ARG A 127 -12.24 11.85 6.47
CA ARG A 127 -12.15 10.42 6.25
C ARG A 127 -13.43 9.75 6.77
N VAL A 128 -14.15 9.12 5.87
CA VAL A 128 -15.38 8.38 6.18
C VAL A 128 -15.08 6.92 6.50
N PHE A 129 -14.24 6.29 5.70
CA PHE A 129 -14.01 4.86 5.77
C PHE A 129 -12.58 4.51 5.36
N GLU A 130 -12.02 3.46 5.97
CA GLU A 130 -10.72 2.93 5.60
C GLU A 130 -10.62 1.45 5.94
N GLU A 131 -10.16 0.63 4.98
CA GLU A 131 -10.01 -0.82 5.17
C GLU A 131 -8.96 -1.41 4.21
N PRO A 132 -8.24 -2.48 4.63
CA PRO A 132 -7.30 -3.19 3.77
C PRO A 132 -8.02 -3.86 2.60
N LEU A 133 -7.43 -3.81 1.41
CA LEU A 133 -7.90 -4.53 0.23
C LEU A 133 -7.34 -5.96 0.15
N SER A 134 -6.31 -6.25 0.93
CA SER A 134 -5.64 -7.55 1.01
C SER A 134 -5.78 -8.15 2.40
N VAL A 135 -5.68 -9.47 2.49
CA VAL A 135 -5.59 -10.16 3.78
C VAL A 135 -4.16 -10.10 4.25
N LEU A 136 -3.91 -9.33 5.31
CA LEU A 136 -2.61 -9.19 5.95
C LEU A 136 -2.59 -9.96 7.27
N THR A 137 -1.49 -10.65 7.54
CA THR A 137 -1.25 -11.32 8.82
C THR A 137 -0.42 -10.43 9.73
N ARG A 138 -0.68 -10.47 11.03
CA ARG A 138 0.18 -9.80 12.00
C ARG A 138 1.45 -10.62 12.21
N THR A 139 2.58 -9.95 12.25
CA THR A 139 3.87 -10.54 12.53
C THR A 139 4.70 -9.63 13.43
N TRP A 140 5.69 -10.20 14.10
CA TRP A 140 6.65 -9.46 14.90
C TRP A 140 7.97 -9.34 14.14
N PHE A 141 8.57 -8.17 14.18
CA PHE A 141 9.89 -7.95 13.59
C PHE A 141 10.84 -7.41 14.65
N GLY A 142 11.94 -8.11 14.82
CA GLY A 142 12.98 -7.73 15.77
C GLY A 142 13.01 -8.57 17.04
N ASP A 143 13.80 -8.11 18.01
CA ASP A 143 13.94 -8.72 19.32
C ASP A 143 12.58 -8.80 20.04
N PRO A 144 12.29 -9.87 20.82
CA PRO A 144 11.02 -10.06 21.52
C PRO A 144 10.61 -8.89 22.43
N VAL A 145 11.56 -8.13 22.96
CA VAL A 145 11.31 -7.02 23.88
C VAL A 145 11.29 -5.67 23.18
N THR A 146 12.18 -5.46 22.20
CA THR A 146 12.38 -4.17 21.52
C THR A 146 11.91 -4.14 20.08
N GLY A 147 11.39 -5.24 19.57
CA GLY A 147 10.84 -5.33 18.22
C GLY A 147 9.50 -4.61 18.07
N GLU A 148 8.93 -4.71 16.89
CA GLU A 148 7.70 -4.01 16.54
C GLU A 148 6.66 -4.91 15.88
N LEU A 149 5.38 -4.54 16.07
CA LEU A 149 4.27 -5.23 15.43
C LEU A 149 4.13 -4.74 13.98
N CYS A 150 4.21 -5.67 13.04
CA CYS A 150 4.19 -5.43 11.61
C CYS A 150 3.06 -6.21 10.92
N TRP A 151 2.81 -5.86 9.66
CA TRP A 151 2.08 -6.71 8.74
C TRP A 151 3.02 -7.65 8.00
N GLY A 152 2.71 -8.93 7.97
CA GLY A 152 3.45 -9.94 7.20
C GLY A 152 2.90 -10.05 5.79
N LEU A 153 3.78 -10.03 4.80
CA LEU A 153 3.45 -10.18 3.40
C LEU A 153 4.44 -11.13 2.72
N ALA A 154 3.92 -12.17 2.07
CA ALA A 154 4.69 -12.90 1.07
C ALA A 154 4.64 -12.09 -0.24
N THR A 155 5.77 -11.71 -0.78
CA THR A 155 5.83 -10.89 -2.00
C THR A 155 6.86 -11.41 -2.97
N ARG A 156 6.62 -11.12 -4.24
CA ARG A 156 7.62 -11.31 -5.29
C ARG A 156 8.51 -10.09 -5.37
N LEU A 157 9.80 -10.34 -5.49
CA LEU A 157 10.78 -9.32 -5.83
C LEU A 157 10.94 -9.30 -7.35
N HIS A 158 10.63 -8.18 -7.95
CA HIS A 158 10.82 -7.98 -9.38
C HIS A 158 12.14 -7.24 -9.62
N HIS A 159 12.95 -7.73 -10.55
CA HIS A 159 14.18 -7.05 -10.97
C HIS A 159 13.94 -6.04 -12.09
N SER A 160 12.74 -6.03 -12.67
CA SER A 160 12.37 -5.20 -13.81
C SER A 160 10.92 -4.73 -13.65
N VAL A 161 10.65 -3.49 -14.01
CA VAL A 161 9.31 -2.88 -14.00
C VAL A 161 8.36 -3.59 -14.97
N GLU A 162 8.88 -4.08 -16.09
CA GLU A 162 8.11 -4.76 -17.14
C GLU A 162 7.47 -6.06 -16.63
N SER A 163 8.08 -6.68 -15.61
CA SER A 163 7.56 -7.91 -15.00
C SER A 163 6.45 -7.66 -13.97
N VAL A 164 6.18 -6.38 -13.61
CA VAL A 164 5.12 -6.01 -12.68
C VAL A 164 3.80 -5.90 -13.43
N GLU A 165 2.82 -6.69 -13.00
CA GLU A 165 1.47 -6.62 -13.55
C GLU A 165 0.69 -5.46 -12.91
N PRO A 166 -0.04 -4.65 -13.71
CA PRO A 166 -0.89 -3.60 -13.17
C PRO A 166 -1.96 -4.15 -12.23
N ALA A 167 -2.10 -3.54 -11.06
CA ALA A 167 -3.12 -3.89 -10.09
C ALA A 167 -3.53 -2.65 -9.28
N ALA A 168 -4.83 -2.44 -9.11
CA ALA A 168 -5.32 -1.28 -8.36
C ALA A 168 -5.20 -1.44 -6.83
N ASP A 169 -5.03 -2.67 -6.36
CA ASP A 169 -4.90 -3.02 -4.94
C ASP A 169 -3.44 -3.10 -4.46
N ARG A 170 -2.48 -2.68 -5.30
CA ARG A 170 -1.04 -2.69 -4.99
C ARG A 170 -0.36 -1.43 -5.48
N ALA A 171 0.67 -1.01 -4.74
CA ALA A 171 1.60 0.02 -5.16
C ALA A 171 3.02 -0.55 -5.27
N VAL A 172 3.78 -0.11 -6.25
CA VAL A 172 5.15 -0.55 -6.48
C VAL A 172 6.13 0.36 -5.76
N CYS A 173 6.96 -0.23 -4.91
CA CYS A 173 8.03 0.46 -4.19
C CYS A 173 9.38 0.10 -4.83
N PRO A 174 10.07 1.03 -5.47
CA PRO A 174 11.43 0.82 -5.89
C PRO A 174 12.35 0.82 -4.66
N LEU A 175 13.09 -0.26 -4.45
CA LEU A 175 14.06 -0.41 -3.38
C LEU A 175 15.43 -0.66 -3.96
N MET A 176 16.32 0.31 -3.85
CA MET A 176 17.74 0.14 -4.12
C MET A 176 18.41 -0.39 -2.85
N ILE A 177 19.19 -1.45 -2.98
CA ILE A 177 20.02 -2.01 -1.91
C ILE A 177 21.46 -1.94 -2.35
N GLU A 178 22.31 -1.38 -1.49
CA GLU A 178 23.74 -1.29 -1.66
C GLU A 178 24.45 -1.99 -0.51
N ASN A 179 25.39 -2.89 -0.81
CA ASN A 179 26.24 -3.51 0.18
C ASN A 179 27.58 -2.76 0.23
N ASP A 180 27.67 -1.76 1.11
CA ASP A 180 28.87 -0.95 1.39
C ASP A 180 29.65 -1.56 2.58
N SER A 181 29.81 -2.87 2.59
CA SER A 181 30.58 -3.62 3.57
C SER A 181 31.55 -4.60 2.90
N ASP A 182 32.40 -5.21 3.69
CA ASP A 182 33.36 -6.24 3.26
C ASP A 182 32.81 -7.68 3.39
N THR A 183 31.54 -7.84 3.78
CA THR A 183 30.88 -9.12 3.98
C THR A 183 29.66 -9.28 3.07
N ASP A 184 29.27 -10.50 2.78
CA ASP A 184 28.05 -10.79 2.04
C ASP A 184 26.80 -10.32 2.82
N LEU A 185 25.88 -9.67 2.15
CA LEU A 185 24.56 -9.37 2.69
C LEU A 185 23.58 -10.47 2.29
N GLU A 186 23.26 -11.35 3.23
CA GLU A 186 22.18 -12.32 3.07
C GLU A 186 20.89 -11.77 3.69
N PHE A 187 19.78 -11.81 2.95
CA PHE A 187 18.49 -11.40 3.49
C PHE A 187 17.35 -12.33 3.06
N GLN A 188 16.52 -12.66 4.02
CA GLN A 188 15.31 -13.46 3.87
C GLN A 188 14.04 -12.68 4.24
N LYS A 189 14.23 -11.54 4.87
CA LYS A 189 13.15 -10.65 5.31
C LYS A 189 13.60 -9.21 5.18
N ILE A 190 12.68 -8.35 4.79
CA ILE A 190 12.85 -6.90 4.74
C ILE A 190 11.68 -6.27 5.48
N CYS A 191 11.95 -5.40 6.46
CA CYS A 191 10.93 -4.60 7.11
C CYS A 191 10.93 -3.19 6.53
N LEU A 192 9.80 -2.77 5.99
CA LEU A 192 9.61 -1.44 5.40
C LEU A 192 8.60 -0.64 6.20
N HIS A 193 9.00 0.55 6.64
CA HIS A 193 8.14 1.53 7.29
C HIS A 193 7.28 2.25 6.24
N VAL A 194 6.33 1.50 5.68
CA VAL A 194 5.48 1.96 4.58
C VAL A 194 4.56 3.13 4.96
N GLU A 195 4.28 3.30 6.24
CA GLU A 195 3.53 4.43 6.78
C GLU A 195 4.19 5.79 6.52
N ASN A 196 5.49 5.78 6.20
CA ASN A 196 6.28 6.97 5.87
C ASN A 196 6.31 7.28 4.36
N LEU A 197 5.67 6.44 3.54
CA LEU A 197 5.68 6.58 2.10
C LEU A 197 4.38 7.18 1.57
N SER A 198 4.49 8.01 0.53
CA SER A 198 3.38 8.54 -0.26
C SER A 198 3.08 7.63 -1.44
N ILE A 199 1.88 7.74 -2.01
CA ILE A 199 1.52 7.04 -3.24
C ILE A 199 1.33 8.04 -4.38
N PHE A 200 1.89 7.68 -5.53
CA PHE A 200 1.77 8.38 -6.80
C PHE A 200 1.04 7.51 -7.80
N ARG A 201 0.23 8.11 -8.65
CA ARG A 201 -0.43 7.44 -9.77
C ARG A 201 0.35 7.72 -11.05
N GLY A 202 0.89 6.68 -11.65
CA GLY A 202 1.44 6.69 -13.00
C GLY A 202 0.38 6.36 -14.05
N LYS A 203 0.80 6.11 -15.28
CA LYS A 203 -0.07 5.70 -16.39
C LYS A 203 -0.56 4.26 -16.26
N ARG A 204 0.29 3.39 -15.69
CA ARG A 204 0.06 1.95 -15.62
C ARG A 204 0.00 1.42 -14.19
N LEU A 205 0.79 1.98 -13.27
CA LEU A 205 0.99 1.49 -11.92
C LEU A 205 0.73 2.58 -10.88
N LEU A 206 0.40 2.14 -9.67
CA LEU A 206 0.56 2.95 -8.47
C LEU A 206 2.01 2.79 -7.98
N TRP A 207 2.64 3.89 -7.59
CA TRP A 207 4.02 3.93 -7.14
C TRP A 207 4.11 4.48 -5.73
N THR A 208 5.13 4.08 -5.00
CA THR A 208 5.51 4.78 -3.77
C THR A 208 6.75 5.64 -3.99
N ASN A 209 7.19 6.35 -2.98
CA ASN A 209 8.55 6.88 -2.94
C ASN A 209 9.57 5.76 -3.15
N SER A 210 10.71 6.06 -3.78
CA SER A 210 11.84 5.14 -3.83
C SER A 210 12.54 5.08 -2.48
N LEU A 211 13.04 3.89 -2.15
CA LEU A 211 13.86 3.64 -0.98
C LEU A 211 15.30 3.32 -1.39
N HIS A 212 16.26 3.82 -0.63
CA HIS A 212 17.67 3.46 -0.77
C HIS A 212 18.17 2.91 0.57
N ALA A 213 18.60 1.67 0.58
CA ALA A 213 19.12 0.95 1.74
C ALA A 213 20.61 0.70 1.57
N VAL A 214 21.42 1.19 2.49
CA VAL A 214 22.87 0.98 2.51
C VAL A 214 23.22 0.08 3.68
N PHE A 215 23.69 -1.12 3.38
CA PHE A 215 24.18 -2.07 4.37
C PHE A 215 25.66 -1.84 4.61
N LYS A 216 26.04 -1.59 5.86
CA LYS A 216 27.42 -1.28 6.30
C LYS A 216 28.08 -2.40 7.10
N GLY A 217 27.48 -3.57 7.09
CA GLY A 217 27.95 -4.73 7.82
C GLY A 217 27.04 -5.16 8.97
N PRO A 218 27.24 -6.38 9.49
CA PRO A 218 26.33 -7.00 10.45
C PRO A 218 26.24 -6.28 11.79
N ASP A 219 27.26 -5.53 12.17
CA ASP A 219 27.35 -4.85 13.46
C ASP A 219 26.90 -3.37 13.37
N GLN A 220 26.52 -2.91 12.19
CA GLN A 220 26.06 -1.56 11.96
C GLN A 220 24.58 -1.53 11.56
N ALA A 221 23.88 -0.47 11.99
CA ALA A 221 22.51 -0.27 11.54
C ALA A 221 22.50 0.07 10.04
N THR A 222 21.61 -0.56 9.29
CA THR A 222 21.39 -0.21 7.89
C THR A 222 20.81 1.19 7.79
N GLN A 223 21.37 1.99 6.91
CA GLN A 223 20.85 3.31 6.60
C GLN A 223 19.72 3.16 5.57
N MET A 224 18.56 3.75 5.84
CA MET A 224 17.45 3.79 4.92
C MET A 224 17.08 5.23 4.61
N GLU A 225 17.11 5.58 3.35
CA GLU A 225 16.71 6.90 2.85
C GLU A 225 15.42 6.78 2.03
N ILE A 226 14.51 7.74 2.22
CA ILE A 226 13.30 7.90 1.41
C ILE A 226 13.55 9.02 0.41
N VAL A 227 13.48 8.71 -0.87
CA VAL A 227 13.52 9.70 -1.93
C VAL A 227 12.13 10.31 -2.08
N HIS A 228 11.94 11.54 -1.63
CA HIS A 228 10.61 12.18 -1.56
C HIS A 228 10.01 12.52 -2.92
N ALA A 229 10.80 12.60 -3.99
CA ALA A 229 10.29 12.78 -5.35
C ALA A 229 9.53 11.53 -5.83
N PRO A 230 8.60 11.69 -6.82
CA PRO A 230 8.05 10.55 -7.52
C PRO A 230 9.17 9.72 -8.16
N PRO A 231 9.09 8.39 -8.13
CA PRO A 231 10.10 7.55 -8.78
C PRO A 231 10.02 7.74 -10.31
N GLY A 232 11.14 7.95 -10.97
CA GLY A 232 11.20 8.29 -12.40
C GLY A 232 10.99 7.13 -13.38
N PHE A 233 10.17 6.11 -13.04
CA PHE A 233 9.93 4.92 -13.86
C PHE A 233 8.74 5.05 -14.82
N GLU A 234 7.88 6.03 -14.61
CA GLU A 234 6.82 6.44 -15.54
C GLU A 234 6.78 7.97 -15.61
N ASP A 235 6.33 8.50 -16.77
CA ASP A 235 6.11 9.94 -16.93
C ASP A 235 4.80 10.39 -16.27
N ASP A 236 4.72 11.68 -15.96
CA ASP A 236 3.49 12.35 -15.51
C ASP A 236 2.86 11.76 -14.22
N MET A 237 3.68 11.23 -13.32
CA MET A 237 3.19 10.72 -12.05
C MET A 237 2.59 11.85 -11.19
N VAL A 238 1.39 11.62 -10.67
CA VAL A 238 0.69 12.56 -9.79
C VAL A 238 0.52 11.99 -8.38
N PRO A 239 0.72 12.78 -7.32
CA PRO A 239 0.47 12.33 -5.96
C PRO A 239 -1.03 12.05 -5.76
N VAL A 240 -1.37 10.90 -5.16
CA VAL A 240 -2.76 10.51 -4.85
C VAL A 240 -3.01 10.31 -3.37
N SER A 241 -1.98 10.02 -2.59
CA SER A 241 -2.06 10.05 -1.12
C SER A 241 -0.70 10.34 -0.48
N ASN A 242 -0.75 11.11 0.61
CA ASN A 242 0.43 11.42 1.41
C ASN A 242 0.74 10.29 2.39
N ALA A 243 1.99 10.26 2.84
CA ALA A 243 2.43 9.40 3.92
C ALA A 243 1.52 9.57 5.16
N ARG A 244 1.26 8.49 5.89
CA ARG A 244 0.51 8.55 7.16
C ARG A 244 1.31 9.26 8.24
N MET A 245 2.62 9.02 8.24
CA MET A 245 3.59 9.61 9.15
C MET A 245 4.71 10.25 8.31
N PRO A 246 4.63 11.55 8.01
CA PRO A 246 5.68 12.22 7.26
C PRO A 246 7.03 12.06 7.98
N SER A 247 8.04 11.56 7.29
CA SER A 247 9.38 11.50 7.84
C SER A 247 10.04 12.86 7.69
N THR A 248 10.52 13.41 8.80
CA THR A 248 11.32 14.65 8.82
C THR A 248 12.81 14.32 8.72
N GLY A 249 13.28 13.82 7.57
CA GLY A 249 14.70 13.52 7.37
C GLY A 249 15.10 12.08 7.73
N TRP A 250 16.40 11.84 7.80
CA TRP A 250 17.05 10.56 8.01
C TRP A 250 16.45 9.73 9.16
N ASN A 251 15.60 8.75 8.85
CA ASN A 251 15.21 7.74 9.82
C ASN A 251 16.25 6.61 9.82
N ILE A 252 17.34 6.85 10.55
CA ILE A 252 18.30 5.80 10.90
C ILE A 252 17.64 4.93 11.95
N ARG A 253 16.95 3.86 11.58
CA ARG A 253 16.54 2.82 12.54
C ARG A 253 16.31 1.47 11.87
N ARG A 254 17.26 0.55 12.13
CA ARG A 254 17.06 -0.91 12.30
C ARG A 254 16.26 -1.68 11.24
N THR A 255 16.41 -1.39 9.95
CA THR A 255 15.66 -2.13 8.92
C THR A 255 16.32 -3.47 8.55
N PHE A 256 17.63 -3.58 8.62
CA PHE A 256 18.39 -4.78 8.29
C PHE A 256 19.27 -5.33 9.44
N GLY A 257 19.53 -4.57 10.48
CA GLY A 257 20.41 -4.98 11.59
C GLY A 257 19.96 -6.23 12.38
N MET A 258 18.82 -6.83 12.01
CA MET A 258 18.26 -8.00 12.68
C MET A 258 18.19 -9.25 11.81
N LEU A 259 18.73 -9.27 10.62
CA LEU A 259 18.75 -10.46 9.77
C LEU A 259 19.57 -11.62 10.37
N LYS A 260 20.57 -11.32 11.21
CA LYS A 260 21.41 -12.32 11.86
C LYS A 260 20.74 -13.09 13.01
N TYR A 261 19.68 -12.57 13.63
CA TYR A 261 19.04 -13.22 14.78
C TYR A 261 17.94 -14.23 14.41
N PHE A 262 17.66 -14.44 13.14
CA PHE A 262 16.59 -15.32 12.68
C PHE A 262 17.05 -16.53 11.86
N THR A 263 18.35 -16.82 11.82
CA THR A 263 18.88 -18.06 11.18
C THR A 263 18.79 -19.28 12.08
N ASP A 264 18.43 -19.15 13.37
CA ASP A 264 18.38 -20.23 14.33
C ASP A 264 16.96 -20.43 14.91
N PHE A 265 15.97 -20.72 14.05
CA PHE A 265 14.72 -21.41 14.46
C PHE A 265 14.05 -22.06 13.25
#